data_2eabe4b6bad24688bf07a8be58523b80
#
_entry.id   2eabe4b6bad24688bf07a8be58523b80
#
_cell.length_a   1.000
_cell.length_b   1.000
_cell.length_c   1.000
_cell.angle_alpha   90.00
_cell.angle_beta   90.00
_cell.angle_gamma   90.00
#
_symmetry.space_group_name_H-M   'P 1'
#
loop_
_entity.id
_entity.type
_entity.pdbx_description
1 polymer ?
#
loop_
_entity_poly.entity_id
_entity_poly.type
_entity_poly.pdbx_seq_one_letter_code
_entity_poly.pdbx_strand_id
1 'polypeptide(L)'
;DGYTARDITVPEGFGIRPYQPGDEHDWARMEQAIGDFDTVQQAERYFTQTYLRDADKRDRILFAVNAEGSVVGSCIAWQDPRQGEQAASLHWLVVDAAYRNRGLGRALCGSVMKQFADKGEMPVYIHTQPWSWKAILLYLSMGFEENGEMDGDEIVAVLKL
;
A
#
# COMPACT_ATOMS: atom_id res chain seq x y z
N ASP A 1 9.41 18.98 -7.61
CA ASP A 1 9.64 18.06 -8.72
C ASP A 1 8.85 16.80 -8.47
N GLY A 2 7.95 16.46 -9.41
CA GLY A 2 7.02 15.36 -9.25
C GLY A 2 7.71 14.00 -9.12
N TYR A 3 7.05 13.06 -8.47
CA TYR A 3 7.47 11.68 -8.41
C TYR A 3 7.74 11.15 -9.83
N THR A 4 8.94 10.67 -10.07
CA THR A 4 9.30 10.03 -11.35
C THR A 4 9.43 8.51 -11.15
N ALA A 5 8.79 7.74 -12.02
CA ALA A 5 8.84 6.28 -12.02
C ALA A 5 10.26 5.68 -12.12
N ARG A 6 11.27 6.53 -12.28
CA ARG A 6 12.68 6.14 -12.43
C ARG A 6 13.30 5.63 -11.12
N ASP A 7 12.65 5.89 -9.99
CA ASP A 7 13.22 5.58 -8.67
C ASP A 7 12.73 4.24 -8.09
N ILE A 8 11.96 3.47 -8.87
CA ILE A 8 11.49 2.15 -8.43
C ILE A 8 12.59 1.12 -8.69
N THR A 9 13.21 0.68 -7.61
CA THR A 9 14.16 -0.43 -7.65
C THR A 9 13.62 -1.58 -6.81
N VAL A 10 13.21 -2.66 -7.46
CA VAL A 10 12.84 -3.90 -6.78
C VAL A 10 14.12 -4.59 -6.33
N PRO A 11 14.29 -4.91 -5.04
CA PRO A 11 15.49 -5.61 -4.56
C PRO A 11 15.70 -6.93 -5.29
N GLU A 12 16.98 -7.29 -5.50
CA GLU A 12 17.35 -8.55 -6.16
C GLU A 12 16.76 -9.75 -5.43
N GLY A 13 16.24 -10.71 -6.19
CA GLY A 13 15.58 -11.91 -5.65
C GLY A 13 14.12 -11.71 -5.31
N PHE A 14 13.56 -10.53 -5.53
CA PHE A 14 12.15 -10.21 -5.29
C PHE A 14 11.45 -9.77 -6.56
N GLY A 15 10.13 -9.90 -6.56
CA GLY A 15 9.26 -9.39 -7.62
C GLY A 15 8.05 -8.70 -7.04
N ILE A 16 7.39 -7.88 -7.86
CA ILE A 16 6.11 -7.26 -7.53
C ILE A 16 5.12 -7.65 -8.60
N ARG A 17 3.96 -8.14 -8.20
CA ARG A 17 2.89 -8.58 -9.09
C ARG A 17 1.51 -8.21 -8.55
N PRO A 18 0.48 -8.17 -9.41
CA PRO A 18 -0.90 -8.00 -8.94
C PRO A 18 -1.40 -9.22 -8.16
N TYR A 19 -2.54 -9.02 -7.48
CA TYR A 19 -3.25 -10.05 -6.75
C TYR A 19 -3.49 -11.30 -7.61
N GLN A 20 -3.28 -12.45 -6.96
CA GLN A 20 -3.69 -13.77 -7.46
C GLN A 20 -4.55 -14.46 -6.39
N PRO A 21 -5.53 -15.30 -6.79
CA PRO A 21 -6.34 -16.04 -5.83
C PRO A 21 -5.50 -16.81 -4.81
N GLY A 22 -5.80 -16.65 -3.53
CA GLY A 22 -5.05 -17.20 -2.41
C GLY A 22 -4.19 -16.17 -1.67
N ASP A 23 -3.84 -15.06 -2.29
CA ASP A 23 -3.02 -14.00 -1.68
C ASP A 23 -3.71 -13.35 -0.46
N GLU A 24 -5.04 -13.40 -0.40
CA GLU A 24 -5.81 -12.91 0.74
C GLU A 24 -5.42 -13.57 2.06
N HIS A 25 -4.98 -14.82 2.02
CA HIS A 25 -4.52 -15.54 3.21
C HIS A 25 -3.19 -14.97 3.73
N ASP A 26 -2.25 -14.70 2.84
CA ASP A 26 -0.96 -14.11 3.20
C ASP A 26 -1.10 -12.66 3.67
N TRP A 27 -1.96 -11.88 3.00
CA TRP A 27 -2.26 -10.53 3.44
C TRP A 27 -2.82 -10.51 4.86
N ALA A 28 -3.79 -11.37 5.13
CA ALA A 28 -4.43 -11.49 6.44
C ALA A 28 -3.42 -11.89 7.52
N ARG A 29 -2.54 -12.82 7.21
CA ARG A 29 -1.47 -13.26 8.12
C ARG A 29 -0.52 -12.11 8.48
N MET A 30 -0.09 -11.33 7.48
CA MET A 30 0.81 -10.20 7.70
C MET A 30 0.15 -9.09 8.53
N GLU A 31 -1.10 -8.75 8.25
CA GLU A 31 -1.83 -7.68 8.95
C GLU A 31 -2.20 -8.09 10.38
N GLN A 32 -2.57 -9.34 10.61
CA GLN A 32 -2.81 -9.83 11.96
C GLN A 32 -1.53 -9.86 12.80
N ALA A 33 -0.39 -10.22 12.19
CA ALA A 33 0.90 -10.28 12.87
C ALA A 33 1.37 -8.92 13.39
N ILE A 34 0.99 -7.82 12.74
CA ILE A 34 1.32 -6.46 13.20
C ILE A 34 0.24 -5.84 14.10
N GLY A 35 -0.83 -6.58 14.40
CA GLY A 35 -1.84 -6.20 15.36
C GLY A 35 -3.01 -5.38 14.81
N ASP A 36 -3.14 -5.24 13.48
CA ASP A 36 -4.24 -4.48 12.87
C ASP A 36 -5.58 -5.22 12.93
N PHE A 37 -5.54 -6.53 13.12
CA PHE A 37 -6.73 -7.38 13.31
C PHE A 37 -6.48 -8.37 14.44
N ASP A 38 -7.53 -8.70 15.17
CA ASP A 38 -7.45 -9.67 16.29
C ASP A 38 -7.22 -11.09 15.78
N THR A 39 -7.83 -11.44 14.66
CA THR A 39 -7.71 -12.77 14.05
C THR A 39 -7.40 -12.69 12.56
N VAL A 40 -6.77 -13.74 12.04
CA VAL A 40 -6.53 -13.90 10.59
C VAL A 40 -7.85 -13.94 9.82
N GLN A 41 -8.88 -14.59 10.38
CA GLN A 41 -10.20 -14.68 9.75
C GLN A 41 -10.87 -13.32 9.58
N GLN A 42 -10.76 -12.44 10.57
CA GLN A 42 -11.27 -11.07 10.47
C GLN A 42 -10.53 -10.27 9.38
N ALA A 43 -9.22 -10.38 9.34
CA ALA A 43 -8.40 -9.71 8.32
C ALA A 43 -8.73 -10.20 6.91
N GLU A 44 -8.86 -11.50 6.72
CA GLU A 44 -9.22 -12.09 5.42
C GLU A 44 -10.61 -11.68 4.96
N ARG A 45 -11.58 -11.66 5.87
CA ARG A 45 -12.94 -11.21 5.58
C ARG A 45 -12.97 -9.73 5.17
N TYR A 46 -12.25 -8.90 5.91
CA TYR A 46 -12.11 -7.48 5.59
C TYR A 46 -11.53 -7.28 4.17
N PHE A 47 -10.44 -7.95 3.87
CA PHE A 47 -9.79 -7.87 2.56
C PHE A 47 -10.72 -8.29 1.43
N THR A 48 -11.37 -9.43 1.57
CA THR A 48 -12.29 -9.99 0.58
C THR A 48 -13.48 -9.04 0.34
N GLN A 49 -14.08 -8.54 1.39
CA GLN A 49 -15.25 -7.65 1.30
C GLN A 49 -14.89 -6.26 0.77
N THR A 50 -13.69 -5.77 1.05
CA THR A 50 -13.28 -4.41 0.68
C THR A 50 -12.66 -4.35 -0.71
N TYR A 51 -11.79 -5.31 -1.05
CA TYR A 51 -10.93 -5.22 -2.24
C TYR A 51 -11.25 -6.21 -3.34
N LEU A 52 -11.92 -7.32 -3.07
CA LEU A 52 -12.14 -8.37 -4.05
C LEU A 52 -13.54 -8.37 -4.70
N ARG A 53 -14.40 -7.42 -4.36
CA ARG A 53 -15.76 -7.34 -4.93
C ARG A 53 -15.77 -7.01 -6.41
N ASP A 54 -14.83 -6.19 -6.84
CA ASP A 54 -14.71 -5.76 -8.23
C ASP A 54 -13.46 -6.39 -8.86
N ALA A 55 -13.72 -7.37 -9.76
CA ALA A 55 -12.63 -8.07 -10.44
C ALA A 55 -11.75 -7.14 -11.29
N ASP A 56 -12.31 -6.04 -11.81
CA ASP A 56 -11.59 -5.08 -12.64
C ASP A 56 -10.59 -4.22 -11.84
N LYS A 57 -10.67 -4.26 -10.51
CA LYS A 57 -9.76 -3.51 -9.62
C LYS A 57 -8.66 -4.35 -9.00
N ARG A 58 -8.60 -5.64 -9.31
CA ARG A 58 -7.61 -6.55 -8.71
C ARG A 58 -6.17 -6.26 -9.13
N ASP A 59 -5.96 -5.63 -10.28
CA ASP A 59 -4.66 -5.16 -10.74
C ASP A 59 -4.09 -4.03 -9.87
N ARG A 60 -4.92 -3.38 -9.06
CA ARG A 60 -4.54 -2.33 -8.12
C ARG A 60 -3.95 -2.85 -6.80
N ILE A 61 -4.10 -4.13 -6.55
CA ILE A 61 -3.64 -4.79 -5.33
C ILE A 61 -2.30 -5.45 -5.62
N LEU A 62 -1.20 -4.88 -5.11
CA LEU A 62 0.15 -5.35 -5.41
C LEU A 62 0.73 -6.17 -4.27
N PHE A 63 1.43 -7.24 -4.64
CA PHE A 63 2.13 -8.12 -3.72
C PHE A 63 3.61 -8.21 -4.09
N ALA A 64 4.46 -8.12 -3.07
CA ALA A 64 5.87 -8.46 -3.20
C ALA A 64 6.05 -9.94 -2.91
N VAL A 65 6.84 -10.61 -3.73
CA VAL A 65 7.15 -12.04 -3.60
C VAL A 65 8.65 -12.26 -3.57
N ASN A 66 9.09 -13.28 -2.84
CA ASN A 66 10.50 -13.70 -2.84
C ASN A 66 10.81 -14.64 -4.03
N ALA A 67 12.03 -15.14 -4.11
CA ALA A 67 12.49 -15.99 -5.21
C ALA A 67 11.71 -17.31 -5.31
N GLU A 68 11.12 -17.79 -4.23
CA GLU A 68 10.29 -19.01 -4.18
C GLU A 68 8.82 -18.71 -4.53
N GLY A 69 8.47 -17.45 -4.77
CA GLY A 69 7.11 -17.03 -5.07
C GLY A 69 6.22 -16.81 -3.84
N SER A 70 6.79 -16.84 -2.65
CA SER A 70 6.05 -16.57 -1.41
C SER A 70 5.78 -15.09 -1.24
N VAL A 71 4.57 -14.74 -0.82
CA VAL A 71 4.18 -13.35 -0.53
C VAL A 71 4.89 -12.85 0.72
N VAL A 72 5.55 -11.70 0.60
CA VAL A 72 6.34 -11.07 1.67
C VAL A 72 5.99 -9.60 1.90
N GLY A 73 5.08 -9.04 1.14
CA GLY A 73 4.60 -7.68 1.32
C GLY A 73 3.43 -7.35 0.43
N SER A 74 2.77 -6.22 0.68
CA SER A 74 1.65 -5.74 -0.11
C SER A 74 1.49 -4.23 0.00
N CYS A 75 0.90 -3.63 -1.03
CA CYS A 75 0.41 -2.25 -1.03
C CYS A 75 -0.69 -2.12 -2.08
N ILE A 76 -1.67 -1.26 -1.84
CA ILE A 76 -2.88 -1.18 -2.66
C ILE A 76 -3.06 0.23 -3.20
N ALA A 77 -3.22 0.35 -4.53
CA ALA A 77 -3.55 1.59 -5.23
C ALA A 77 -5.06 1.78 -5.28
N TRP A 78 -5.64 2.30 -4.21
CA TRP A 78 -7.10 2.37 -4.07
C TRP A 78 -7.67 3.75 -4.38
N GLN A 79 -8.97 3.89 -4.24
CA GLN A 79 -9.69 5.14 -4.32
C GLN A 79 -10.70 5.19 -3.18
N ASP A 80 -10.77 6.34 -2.53
CA ASP A 80 -11.73 6.62 -1.47
C ASP A 80 -12.57 7.84 -1.81
N PRO A 81 -13.83 7.92 -1.34
CA PRO A 81 -14.63 9.11 -1.47
C PRO A 81 -13.98 10.29 -0.74
N ARG A 82 -13.85 11.42 -1.43
CA ARG A 82 -13.35 12.67 -0.86
C ARG A 82 -14.07 13.85 -1.51
N GLN A 83 -14.78 14.63 -0.71
CA GLN A 83 -15.53 15.81 -1.19
C GLN A 83 -16.45 15.51 -2.37
N GLY A 84 -17.12 14.34 -2.34
CA GLY A 84 -18.06 13.92 -3.38
C GLY A 84 -17.45 13.27 -4.62
N GLU A 85 -16.12 13.16 -4.68
CA GLU A 85 -15.40 12.52 -5.78
C GLU A 85 -14.56 11.35 -5.28
N GLN A 86 -14.14 10.48 -6.20
CA GLN A 86 -13.18 9.41 -5.89
C GLN A 86 -11.76 9.99 -5.94
N ALA A 87 -11.02 9.85 -4.85
CA ALA A 87 -9.65 10.32 -4.75
C ALA A 87 -8.67 9.14 -4.63
N ALA A 88 -7.52 9.24 -5.28
CA ALA A 88 -6.46 8.25 -5.18
C ALA A 88 -5.97 8.13 -3.73
N SER A 89 -5.92 6.93 -3.21
CA SER A 89 -5.55 6.64 -1.83
C SER A 89 -4.67 5.39 -1.76
N LEU A 90 -3.50 5.52 -1.13
CA LEU A 90 -2.61 4.40 -0.89
C LEU A 90 -3.06 3.66 0.37
N HIS A 91 -3.37 2.37 0.23
CA HIS A 91 -3.87 1.53 1.32
C HIS A 91 -2.88 0.43 1.72
N TRP A 92 -2.79 0.18 3.01
CA TRP A 92 -2.21 -1.03 3.62
C TRP A 92 -0.81 -1.40 3.11
N LEU A 93 0.17 -0.51 3.26
CA LEU A 93 1.56 -0.90 3.06
C LEU A 93 2.00 -1.81 4.21
N VAL A 94 2.34 -3.03 3.88
CA VAL A 94 2.85 -4.03 4.83
C VAL A 94 4.01 -4.80 4.24
N VAL A 95 5.02 -5.09 5.07
CA VAL A 95 6.14 -5.98 4.73
C VAL A 95 6.29 -7.00 5.87
N ASP A 96 6.38 -8.26 5.53
CA ASP A 96 6.62 -9.34 6.48
C ASP A 96 7.87 -9.02 7.33
N ALA A 97 7.78 -9.25 8.63
CA ALA A 97 8.83 -8.89 9.59
C ALA A 97 10.20 -9.48 9.24
N ALA A 98 10.23 -10.69 8.67
CA ALA A 98 11.45 -11.38 8.26
C ALA A 98 12.14 -10.72 7.05
N TYR A 99 11.44 -9.85 6.31
CA TYR A 99 11.90 -9.23 5.06
C TYR A 99 12.01 -7.71 5.13
N ARG A 100 11.90 -7.12 6.31
CA ARG A 100 12.03 -5.67 6.51
C ARG A 100 13.48 -5.19 6.31
N ASN A 101 13.62 -3.89 6.07
CA ASN A 101 14.90 -3.20 5.86
C ASN A 101 15.67 -3.67 4.62
N ARG A 102 14.97 -4.14 3.60
CA ARG A 102 15.54 -4.59 2.31
C ARG A 102 15.09 -3.73 1.14
N GLY A 103 14.32 -2.65 1.37
CA GLY A 103 13.82 -1.76 0.32
C GLY A 103 12.48 -2.19 -0.29
N LEU A 104 11.80 -3.22 0.24
CA LEU A 104 10.51 -3.70 -0.28
C LEU A 104 9.38 -2.70 -0.08
N GLY A 105 9.32 -2.03 1.06
CA GLY A 105 8.31 -1.00 1.31
C GLY A 105 8.39 0.14 0.32
N ARG A 106 9.59 0.62 0.02
CA ARG A 106 9.82 1.66 -0.99
C ARG A 106 9.44 1.18 -2.39
N ALA A 107 9.80 -0.06 -2.75
CA ALA A 107 9.48 -0.63 -4.06
C ALA A 107 7.96 -0.80 -4.24
N LEU A 108 7.26 -1.29 -3.23
CA LEU A 108 5.79 -1.44 -3.24
C LEU A 108 5.10 -0.08 -3.37
N CYS A 109 5.47 0.86 -2.53
CA CYS A 109 4.91 2.21 -2.55
C CYS A 109 5.19 2.89 -3.90
N GLY A 110 6.41 2.77 -4.42
CA GLY A 110 6.77 3.30 -5.74
C GLY A 110 5.95 2.69 -6.88
N SER A 111 5.70 1.39 -6.83
CA SER A 111 4.88 0.70 -7.83
C SER A 111 3.42 1.15 -7.80
N VAL A 112 2.86 1.38 -6.60
CA VAL A 112 1.53 1.95 -6.42
C VAL A 112 1.47 3.38 -6.97
N MET A 113 2.46 4.22 -6.66
CA MET A 113 2.54 5.58 -7.16
C MET A 113 2.65 5.64 -8.68
N LYS A 114 3.41 4.73 -9.28
CA LYS A 114 3.50 4.59 -10.73
C LYS A 114 2.13 4.28 -11.35
N GLN A 115 1.37 3.37 -10.75
CA GLN A 115 0.01 3.05 -11.20
C GLN A 115 -0.90 4.28 -11.19
N PHE A 116 -0.89 5.06 -10.12
CA PHE A 116 -1.67 6.29 -10.04
C PHE A 116 -1.25 7.30 -11.11
N ALA A 117 0.05 7.50 -11.29
CA ALA A 117 0.57 8.43 -12.30
C ALA A 117 0.18 8.00 -13.72
N ASP A 118 0.32 6.71 -14.06
CA ASP A 118 -0.03 6.16 -15.37
C ASP A 118 -1.53 6.30 -15.67
N LYS A 119 -2.38 6.27 -14.64
CA LYS A 119 -3.83 6.45 -14.75
C LYS A 119 -4.28 7.92 -14.66
N GLY A 120 -3.37 8.85 -14.42
CA GLY A 120 -3.70 10.26 -14.20
C GLY A 120 -4.44 10.52 -12.89
N GLU A 121 -4.34 9.64 -11.92
CA GLU A 121 -5.02 9.71 -10.63
C GLU A 121 -4.13 10.42 -9.59
N MET A 122 -4.14 11.72 -9.62
CA MET A 122 -3.39 12.57 -8.68
C MET A 122 -4.27 13.70 -8.18
N PRO A 123 -4.11 14.23 -6.97
CA PRO A 123 -3.13 13.84 -5.94
C PRO A 123 -3.44 12.51 -5.29
N VAL A 124 -2.44 11.93 -4.61
CA VAL A 124 -2.59 10.69 -3.84
C VAL A 124 -2.58 11.00 -2.35
N TYR A 125 -3.55 10.49 -1.63
CA TYR A 125 -3.68 10.65 -0.18
C TYR A 125 -3.24 9.38 0.54
N ILE A 126 -2.70 9.55 1.73
CA ILE A 126 -2.38 8.47 2.66
C ILE A 126 -2.94 8.83 4.02
N HIS A 127 -3.64 7.88 4.64
CA HIS A 127 -4.06 7.93 6.02
C HIS A 127 -3.12 7.05 6.85
N THR A 128 -2.42 7.62 7.83
CA THR A 128 -1.43 6.89 8.61
C THR A 128 -1.57 7.16 10.10
N GLN A 129 -1.24 6.18 10.90
CA GLN A 129 -1.28 6.29 12.35
C GLN A 129 -0.09 7.11 12.87
N PRO A 130 -0.28 8.01 13.87
CA PRO A 130 0.80 8.84 14.40
C PRO A 130 2.00 8.04 14.93
N TRP A 131 1.77 6.82 15.42
CA TRP A 131 2.84 5.94 15.93
C TRP A 131 3.56 5.15 14.85
N SER A 132 3.11 5.18 13.61
CA SER A 132 3.75 4.53 12.46
C SER A 132 4.89 5.37 11.88
N TRP A 133 5.80 5.81 12.73
CA TRP A 133 6.85 6.77 12.34
C TRP A 133 7.77 6.27 11.22
N LYS A 134 8.02 4.97 11.12
CA LYS A 134 8.84 4.42 10.02
C LYS A 134 8.14 4.55 8.67
N ALA A 135 6.84 4.29 8.64
CA ALA A 135 6.02 4.49 7.44
C ALA A 135 5.94 5.98 7.08
N ILE A 136 5.74 6.84 8.07
CA ILE A 136 5.73 8.30 7.87
C ILE A 136 7.05 8.78 7.26
N LEU A 137 8.19 8.35 7.77
CA LEU A 137 9.50 8.71 7.21
C LEU A 137 9.65 8.22 5.77
N LEU A 138 9.18 7.02 5.45
CA LEU A 138 9.18 6.52 4.07
C LEU A 138 8.35 7.42 3.16
N TYR A 139 7.13 7.76 3.54
CA TYR A 139 6.24 8.61 2.74
C TYR A 139 6.83 10.01 2.53
N LEU A 140 7.37 10.62 3.57
CA LEU A 140 8.05 11.92 3.47
C LEU A 140 9.25 11.83 2.52
N SER A 141 10.03 10.76 2.58
CA SER A 141 11.18 10.56 1.69
C SER A 141 10.77 10.39 0.23
N MET A 142 9.53 10.02 -0.05
CA MET A 142 8.95 9.88 -1.38
C MET A 142 8.24 11.14 -1.87
N GLY A 143 8.25 12.22 -1.09
CA GLY A 143 7.67 13.51 -1.44
C GLY A 143 6.25 13.76 -0.93
N PHE A 144 5.69 12.86 -0.11
CA PHE A 144 4.43 13.13 0.57
C PHE A 144 4.63 14.22 1.61
N GLU A 145 3.63 15.08 1.74
CA GLU A 145 3.59 16.15 2.72
C GLU A 145 2.40 15.95 3.65
N GLU A 146 2.57 16.28 4.92
CA GLU A 146 1.45 16.32 5.85
C GLU A 146 0.45 17.39 5.39
N ASN A 147 -0.81 16.99 5.28
CA ASN A 147 -1.86 17.85 4.73
C ASN A 147 -2.49 18.78 5.79
N GLY A 148 -2.10 18.65 7.05
CA GLY A 148 -2.71 19.39 8.16
C GLY A 148 -4.12 18.92 8.51
N GLU A 149 -4.58 17.85 7.93
CA GLU A 149 -5.88 17.24 8.20
C GLU A 149 -5.73 16.02 9.10
N MET A 150 -6.78 15.78 9.89
CA MET A 150 -6.93 14.54 10.68
C MET A 150 -8.19 13.84 10.23
N ASP A 151 -8.10 12.51 10.09
CA ASP A 151 -9.27 11.63 9.90
C ASP A 151 -9.38 10.74 11.15
N GLY A 152 -10.21 11.15 12.09
CA GLY A 152 -10.19 10.57 13.42
C GLY A 152 -8.83 10.80 14.07
N ASP A 153 -8.13 9.72 14.42
CA ASP A 153 -6.78 9.75 15.00
C ASP A 153 -5.66 9.62 13.94
N GLU A 154 -6.00 9.55 12.65
CA GLU A 154 -5.04 9.37 11.57
C GLU A 154 -4.55 10.71 11.01
N ILE A 155 -3.25 10.76 10.71
CA ILE A 155 -2.63 11.87 9.97
C ILE A 155 -2.87 11.66 8.48
N VAL A 156 -3.32 12.70 7.79
CA VAL A 156 -3.49 12.68 6.33
C VAL A 156 -2.26 13.28 5.67
N ALA A 157 -1.62 12.52 4.79
CA ALA A 157 -0.54 12.99 3.95
C ALA A 157 -0.94 12.98 2.48
N VAL A 158 -0.36 13.86 1.69
CA VAL A 158 -0.71 14.03 0.27
C VAL A 158 0.54 14.18 -0.59
N LEU A 159 0.54 13.53 -1.75
CA LEU A 159 1.48 13.78 -2.84
C LEU A 159 0.75 14.41 -4.01
N LYS A 160 1.22 15.58 -4.42
CA LYS A 160 0.73 16.32 -5.59
C LYS A 160 1.80 16.31 -6.68
N LEU A 161 1.38 16.15 -7.90
CA LEU A 161 2.23 16.40 -9.07
C LEU A 161 2.21 17.88 -9.43
#